data_1c5a8f46fe0a45a1258d61f21d2f0618
#
_entry.id   1c5a8f46fe0a45a1258d61f21d2f0618
#
_cell.length_a   1.000
_cell.length_b   1.000
_cell.length_c   1.000
_cell.angle_alpha   90.00
_cell.angle_beta   90.00
_cell.angle_gamma   90.00
#
_symmetry.space_group_name_H-M   'P 1'
#
loop_
_entity.id
_entity.type
_entity.pdbx_description
1 polymer ?
#
loop_
_entity_poly.entity_id
_entity_poly.type
_entity_poly.pdbx_seq_one_letter_code
_entity_poly.pdbx_strand_id
1 'polypeptide(L)'
;MTLNNKNNFHIGCGYTMGKNWLNYDSSPFPVIERVPILKMIIKLNSTKFPKGVRYGNIVKNLLCEENTANNIYCSHVLEHVPLNDGKKMLRNIYRMLKKDGILRIIVPSLEERVEKYIQNKDAHSFIESLGCFKSNENENFVKKLRFLFGGARHKWMFDKNSLYDELKNAGFDNNRIRECEFSDSGLDIFSEVEDKGRFVESNGELKAVAFHCVK
;
A
#
# COMPACT_ATOMS: atom_id res chain seq x y z
N MET A 1 16.22 -27.14 -9.68
CA MET A 1 15.17 -26.16 -9.33
C MET A 1 15.82 -24.79 -9.35
N THR A 2 15.64 -24.06 -10.42
CA THR A 2 16.09 -22.67 -10.54
C THR A 2 15.32 -21.83 -9.49
N LEU A 3 16.01 -21.39 -8.45
CA LEU A 3 15.53 -20.33 -7.59
C LEU A 3 15.28 -19.11 -8.50
N ASN A 4 14.01 -18.87 -8.84
CA ASN A 4 13.59 -17.64 -9.46
C ASN A 4 13.98 -16.53 -8.51
N ASN A 5 15.07 -15.81 -8.80
CA ASN A 5 15.54 -14.64 -8.06
C ASN A 5 14.55 -13.48 -8.27
N LYS A 6 13.34 -13.65 -7.72
CA LYS A 6 12.34 -12.57 -7.70
C LYS A 6 12.73 -11.60 -6.60
N ASN A 7 13.48 -10.56 -6.94
CA ASN A 7 13.83 -9.49 -6.02
C ASN A 7 12.93 -8.26 -6.22
N ASN A 8 11.67 -8.49 -6.66
CA ASN A 8 10.64 -7.48 -6.76
C ASN A 8 9.59 -7.74 -5.68
N PHE A 9 9.23 -6.73 -4.91
CA PHE A 9 8.37 -6.85 -3.74
C PHE A 9 7.12 -6.01 -3.90
N HIS A 10 5.95 -6.66 -3.89
CA HIS A 10 4.66 -6.00 -3.83
C HIS A 10 4.18 -6.02 -2.39
N ILE A 11 4.20 -4.86 -1.73
CA ILE A 11 3.87 -4.68 -0.31
C ILE A 11 2.42 -4.21 -0.20
N GLY A 12 1.63 -4.90 0.64
CA GLY A 12 0.20 -4.64 0.77
C GLY A 12 -0.56 -5.02 -0.49
N CYS A 13 -0.21 -6.18 -1.07
CA CYS A 13 -0.73 -6.60 -2.37
C CYS A 13 -2.24 -6.85 -2.37
N GLY A 14 -2.86 -7.09 -1.21
CA GLY A 14 -4.26 -7.45 -1.12
C GLY A 14 -4.58 -8.64 -2.04
N TYR A 15 -5.49 -8.43 -2.97
CA TYR A 15 -5.91 -9.44 -3.95
C TYR A 15 -5.19 -9.34 -5.30
N THR A 16 -4.33 -8.34 -5.51
CA THR A 16 -3.56 -8.15 -6.74
C THR A 16 -2.20 -8.85 -6.64
N MET A 17 -1.81 -9.61 -7.65
CA MET A 17 -0.54 -10.32 -7.66
C MET A 17 0.20 -10.12 -8.98
N GLY A 18 1.46 -9.70 -8.90
CA GLY A 18 2.40 -9.80 -10.01
C GLY A 18 3.04 -11.19 -10.08
N LYS A 19 3.17 -11.76 -11.28
CA LYS A 19 3.79 -13.09 -11.48
C LYS A 19 5.27 -13.10 -11.11
N ASN A 20 5.96 -11.99 -11.41
CA ASN A 20 7.39 -11.80 -11.15
C ASN A 20 7.66 -11.04 -9.86
N TRP A 21 6.68 -11.00 -8.96
CA TRP A 21 6.73 -10.30 -7.69
C TRP A 21 6.62 -11.26 -6.50
N LEU A 22 7.28 -10.92 -5.42
CA LEU A 22 7.04 -11.47 -4.09
C LEU A 22 5.92 -10.65 -3.45
N ASN A 23 4.70 -11.23 -3.44
CA ASN A 23 3.49 -10.54 -3.02
C ASN A 23 3.29 -10.71 -1.52
N TYR A 24 3.36 -9.62 -0.77
CA TYR A 24 3.23 -9.60 0.70
C TYR A 24 2.02 -8.80 1.15
N ASP A 25 1.34 -9.32 2.17
CA ASP A 25 0.28 -8.61 2.88
C ASP A 25 0.44 -8.79 4.39
N SER A 26 0.15 -7.75 5.17
CA SER A 26 0.22 -7.80 6.63
C SER A 26 -1.06 -8.29 7.29
N SER A 27 -2.12 -8.52 6.51
CA SER A 27 -3.35 -9.13 6.98
C SER A 27 -3.10 -10.57 7.44
N PRO A 28 -3.65 -11.02 8.57
CA PRO A 28 -3.53 -12.42 8.99
C PRO A 28 -4.38 -13.37 8.14
N PHE A 29 -5.31 -12.87 7.33
CA PHE A 29 -6.23 -13.70 6.56
C PHE A 29 -5.55 -14.70 5.61
N PRO A 30 -4.47 -14.36 4.88
CA PRO A 30 -3.74 -15.34 4.06
C PRO A 30 -3.24 -16.55 4.88
N VAL A 31 -2.94 -16.36 6.16
CA VAL A 31 -2.51 -17.44 7.06
C VAL A 31 -3.71 -18.19 7.60
N ILE A 32 -4.74 -17.48 8.06
CA ILE A 32 -5.97 -18.06 8.62
C ILE A 32 -6.68 -18.95 7.60
N GLU A 33 -6.77 -18.54 6.35
CA GLU A 33 -7.41 -19.30 5.26
C GLU A 33 -6.70 -20.62 4.94
N ARG A 34 -5.41 -20.76 5.30
CA ARG A 34 -4.63 -21.99 5.11
C ARG A 34 -4.85 -23.03 6.22
N VAL A 35 -5.42 -22.63 7.36
CA VAL A 35 -5.68 -23.51 8.50
C VAL A 35 -7.15 -23.94 8.48
N PRO A 36 -7.47 -25.23 8.17
CA PRO A 36 -8.85 -25.69 7.96
C PRO A 36 -9.78 -25.42 9.15
N ILE A 37 -9.30 -25.61 10.38
CA ILE A 37 -10.07 -25.39 11.61
C ILE A 37 -10.45 -23.91 11.77
N LEU A 38 -9.49 -22.99 11.57
CA LEU A 38 -9.73 -21.56 11.69
C LEU A 38 -10.70 -21.06 10.60
N LYS A 39 -10.58 -21.59 9.39
CA LYS A 39 -11.49 -21.31 8.28
C LYS A 39 -12.93 -21.70 8.60
N MET A 40 -13.14 -22.83 9.27
CA MET A 40 -14.47 -23.31 9.67
C MET A 40 -15.08 -22.44 10.77
N ILE A 41 -14.28 -22.00 11.76
CA ILE A 41 -14.72 -21.18 12.90
C ILE A 41 -15.11 -19.77 12.42
N ILE A 42 -14.36 -19.20 11.48
CA ILE A 42 -14.55 -17.79 11.05
C ILE A 42 -15.61 -17.67 9.97
N LYS A 43 -16.17 -18.78 9.43
CA LYS A 43 -17.18 -18.77 8.33
C LYS A 43 -16.90 -17.68 7.30
N LEU A 44 -15.69 -17.69 6.72
CA LEU A 44 -15.26 -16.69 5.75
C LEU A 44 -16.01 -16.87 4.43
N ASN A 45 -17.20 -16.29 4.33
CA ASN A 45 -17.97 -16.15 3.08
C ASN A 45 -17.44 -15.00 2.21
N SER A 46 -16.12 -14.84 2.13
CA SER A 46 -15.51 -13.67 1.49
C SER A 46 -14.52 -14.08 0.43
N THR A 47 -14.20 -13.16 -0.45
CA THR A 47 -13.16 -13.29 -1.47
C THR A 47 -11.87 -13.83 -0.82
N LYS A 48 -11.40 -14.99 -1.29
CA LYS A 48 -10.19 -15.62 -0.76
C LYS A 48 -8.95 -14.90 -1.28
N PHE A 49 -7.94 -14.82 -0.45
CA PHE A 49 -6.63 -14.36 -0.92
C PHE A 49 -6.08 -15.30 -1.99
N PRO A 50 -5.46 -14.78 -3.06
CA PRO A 50 -4.82 -15.58 -4.07
C PRO A 50 -3.74 -16.50 -3.48
N LYS A 51 -3.61 -17.71 -4.01
CA LYS A 51 -2.51 -18.62 -3.64
C LYS A 51 -1.19 -17.97 -4.02
N GLY A 52 -0.28 -17.77 -3.07
CA GLY A 52 1.02 -17.14 -3.32
C GLY A 52 1.23 -15.83 -2.59
N VAL A 53 0.17 -15.21 -2.05
CA VAL A 53 0.33 -14.09 -1.12
C VAL A 53 1.01 -14.60 0.16
N ARG A 54 2.07 -13.91 0.57
CA ARG A 54 2.85 -14.21 1.77
C ARG A 54 2.43 -13.25 2.89
N TYR A 55 2.39 -13.75 4.12
CA TYR A 55 2.29 -12.88 5.27
C TYR A 55 3.62 -12.16 5.49
N GLY A 56 3.59 -10.83 5.66
CA GLY A 56 4.74 -10.03 6.01
C GLY A 56 4.36 -8.64 6.49
N ASN A 57 4.99 -8.20 7.57
CA ASN A 57 4.76 -6.87 8.14
C ASN A 57 6.05 -6.05 8.07
N ILE A 58 6.14 -5.19 7.08
CA ILE A 58 7.33 -4.35 6.79
C ILE A 58 7.62 -3.32 7.90
N VAL A 59 6.65 -2.97 8.73
CA VAL A 59 6.88 -2.10 9.89
C VAL A 59 7.71 -2.81 10.96
N LYS A 60 7.49 -4.12 11.12
CA LYS A 60 8.14 -4.93 12.15
C LYS A 60 9.49 -5.50 11.70
N ASN A 61 9.54 -6.00 10.45
CA ASN A 61 10.70 -6.73 9.94
C ASN A 61 10.97 -6.38 8.48
N LEU A 62 12.22 -6.49 8.05
CA LEU A 62 12.56 -6.52 6.64
C LEU A 62 11.97 -7.80 6.01
N LEU A 63 11.54 -7.71 4.75
CA LEU A 63 10.99 -8.84 4.01
C LEU A 63 12.05 -9.60 3.18
N CYS A 64 13.26 -9.05 3.12
CA CYS A 64 14.46 -9.65 2.56
C CYS A 64 15.69 -9.07 3.25
N GLU A 65 16.86 -9.56 2.87
CA GLU A 65 18.15 -8.98 3.26
C GLU A 65 18.29 -7.55 2.75
N GLU A 66 19.08 -6.74 3.46
CA GLU A 66 19.35 -5.36 3.05
C GLU A 66 20.06 -5.32 1.69
N ASN A 67 19.77 -4.28 0.92
CA ASN A 67 20.39 -4.03 -0.38
C ASN A 67 20.20 -5.15 -1.43
N THR A 68 19.07 -5.89 -1.36
CA THR A 68 18.81 -6.99 -2.31
C THR A 68 17.60 -6.77 -3.21
N ALA A 69 16.64 -5.94 -2.79
CA ALA A 69 15.43 -5.69 -3.58
C ALA A 69 15.73 -4.84 -4.84
N ASN A 70 15.28 -5.32 -5.99
CA ASN A 70 15.38 -4.58 -7.27
C ASN A 70 14.29 -3.50 -7.33
N ASN A 71 13.04 -3.91 -7.11
CA ASN A 71 11.88 -3.04 -7.21
C ASN A 71 10.93 -3.31 -6.03
N ILE A 72 10.34 -2.24 -5.51
CA ILE A 72 9.30 -2.31 -4.49
C ILE A 72 8.11 -1.50 -4.99
N TYR A 73 6.92 -2.12 -4.98
CA TYR A 73 5.65 -1.46 -5.24
C TYR A 73 4.81 -1.44 -3.98
N CYS A 74 4.34 -0.26 -3.60
CA CYS A 74 3.55 -0.04 -2.40
C CYS A 74 2.44 0.97 -2.70
N SER A 75 1.21 0.50 -2.79
CA SER A 75 0.07 1.30 -3.19
C SER A 75 -1.08 1.17 -2.19
N HIS A 76 -1.54 2.28 -1.66
CA HIS A 76 -2.61 2.35 -0.67
C HIS A 76 -2.36 1.46 0.55
N VAL A 77 -1.19 1.65 1.17
CA VAL A 77 -0.76 0.93 2.39
C VAL A 77 -0.32 1.89 3.48
N LEU A 78 0.44 2.93 3.10
CA LEU A 78 1.09 3.82 4.06
C LEU A 78 0.06 4.59 4.91
N GLU A 79 -1.07 4.94 4.33
CA GLU A 79 -2.19 5.60 5.02
C GLU A 79 -2.86 4.74 6.08
N HIS A 80 -2.72 3.41 5.99
CA HIS A 80 -3.32 2.46 6.93
C HIS A 80 -2.48 2.21 8.19
N VAL A 81 -1.30 2.81 8.30
CA VAL A 81 -0.44 2.71 9.47
C VAL A 81 -0.32 4.07 10.19
N PRO A 82 -0.11 4.10 11.52
CA PRO A 82 0.19 5.34 12.21
C PRO A 82 1.46 5.99 11.65
N LEU A 83 1.55 7.33 11.68
CA LEU A 83 2.67 8.08 11.09
C LEU A 83 4.04 7.53 11.49
N ASN A 84 4.27 7.26 12.77
CA ASN A 84 5.57 6.74 13.25
C ASN A 84 5.89 5.35 12.68
N ASP A 85 4.88 4.51 12.48
CA ASP A 85 5.03 3.21 11.83
C ASP A 85 5.25 3.36 10.33
N GLY A 86 4.62 4.34 9.69
CA GLY A 86 4.87 4.73 8.31
C GLY A 86 6.33 5.15 8.09
N LYS A 87 6.88 5.96 8.99
CA LYS A 87 8.32 6.34 8.97
C LYS A 87 9.25 5.13 9.09
N LYS A 88 8.91 4.16 9.95
CA LYS A 88 9.67 2.90 10.05
C LYS A 88 9.56 2.07 8.77
N MET A 89 8.35 1.97 8.21
CA MET A 89 8.08 1.27 6.97
C MET A 89 8.93 1.83 5.83
N LEU A 90 8.94 3.15 5.63
CA LEU A 90 9.74 3.79 4.57
C LEU A 90 11.23 3.56 4.74
N ARG A 91 11.77 3.66 5.97
CA ARG A 91 13.17 3.31 6.25
C ARG A 91 13.48 1.85 5.96
N ASN A 92 12.59 0.92 6.31
CA ASN A 92 12.77 -0.49 6.01
C ASN A 92 12.75 -0.76 4.50
N ILE A 93 11.85 -0.11 3.76
CA ILE A 93 11.80 -0.16 2.29
C ILE A 93 13.12 0.33 1.70
N TYR A 94 13.63 1.48 2.16
CA TYR A 94 14.92 2.01 1.72
C TYR A 94 16.07 1.04 1.99
N ARG A 95 16.13 0.42 3.17
CA ARG A 95 17.14 -0.57 3.52
C ARG A 95 17.09 -1.80 2.62
N MET A 96 15.91 -2.30 2.30
CA MET A 96 15.73 -3.46 1.41
C MET A 96 16.22 -3.19 -0.01
N LEU A 97 16.02 -1.99 -0.54
CA LEU A 97 16.40 -1.64 -1.91
C LEU A 97 17.93 -1.74 -2.07
N LYS A 98 18.37 -2.36 -3.17
CA LYS A 98 19.76 -2.30 -3.61
C LYS A 98 20.10 -0.90 -4.16
N LYS A 99 21.37 -0.62 -4.40
CA LYS A 99 21.78 0.56 -5.18
C LYS A 99 21.05 0.55 -6.54
N ASP A 100 20.52 1.71 -6.92
CA ASP A 100 19.67 1.91 -8.10
C ASP A 100 18.36 1.08 -8.11
N GLY A 101 17.99 0.53 -6.97
CA GLY A 101 16.68 -0.11 -6.79
C GLY A 101 15.54 0.93 -6.70
N ILE A 102 14.35 0.54 -7.12
CA ILE A 102 13.21 1.45 -7.34
C ILE A 102 12.09 1.18 -6.35
N LEU A 103 11.60 2.25 -5.73
CA LEU A 103 10.32 2.29 -5.05
C LEU A 103 9.29 3.04 -5.90
N ARG A 104 8.12 2.44 -6.11
CA ARG A 104 6.92 3.17 -6.53
C ARG A 104 5.91 3.12 -5.40
N ILE A 105 5.54 4.30 -4.90
CA ILE A 105 4.62 4.46 -3.78
C ILE A 105 3.46 5.36 -4.16
N ILE A 106 2.25 4.94 -3.80
CA ILE A 106 1.00 5.64 -4.11
C ILE A 106 0.17 5.70 -2.83
N VAL A 107 -0.36 6.89 -2.52
CA VAL A 107 -1.26 7.13 -1.39
C VAL A 107 -2.39 8.05 -1.81
N PRO A 108 -3.55 8.01 -1.13
CA PRO A 108 -4.63 8.98 -1.34
C PRO A 108 -4.14 10.41 -1.08
N SER A 109 -4.48 11.36 -1.96
CA SER A 109 -4.12 12.77 -1.78
C SER A 109 -5.04 13.47 -0.79
N LEU A 110 -4.48 14.08 0.23
CA LEU A 110 -5.20 15.01 1.10
C LEU A 110 -5.56 16.30 0.36
N GLU A 111 -4.64 16.82 -0.45
CA GLU A 111 -4.78 18.06 -1.20
C GLU A 111 -6.01 18.03 -2.13
N GLU A 112 -6.15 17.01 -2.95
CA GLU A 112 -7.29 16.82 -3.85
C GLU A 112 -8.64 16.81 -3.10
N ARG A 113 -8.68 16.21 -1.90
CA ARG A 113 -9.86 16.18 -1.06
C ARG A 113 -10.21 17.55 -0.48
N VAL A 114 -9.19 18.29 -0.06
CA VAL A 114 -9.35 19.66 0.44
C VAL A 114 -9.84 20.58 -0.68
N GLU A 115 -9.25 20.52 -1.87
CA GLU A 115 -9.67 21.30 -3.03
C GLU A 115 -11.13 21.01 -3.40
N LYS A 116 -11.53 19.74 -3.44
CA LYS A 116 -12.92 19.34 -3.69
C LYS A 116 -13.87 19.89 -2.62
N TYR A 117 -13.47 19.87 -1.34
CA TYR A 117 -14.24 20.47 -0.26
C TYR A 117 -14.37 22.00 -0.42
N ILE A 118 -13.30 22.69 -0.80
CA ILE A 118 -13.32 24.14 -1.02
C ILE A 118 -14.31 24.51 -2.14
N GLN A 119 -14.41 23.67 -3.18
CA GLN A 119 -15.29 23.87 -4.32
C GLN A 119 -16.77 23.67 -3.96
N ASN A 120 -17.09 22.56 -3.28
CA ASN A 120 -18.48 22.14 -3.07
C ASN A 120 -19.02 22.42 -1.66
N LYS A 121 -18.14 22.71 -0.67
CA LYS A 121 -18.49 22.99 0.74
C LYS A 121 -19.29 21.86 1.42
N ASP A 122 -19.18 20.62 0.91
CA ASP A 122 -19.82 19.45 1.48
C ASP A 122 -18.92 18.78 2.52
N ALA A 123 -19.15 19.11 3.80
CA ALA A 123 -18.38 18.58 4.91
C ALA A 123 -18.58 17.06 5.09
N HIS A 124 -19.77 16.52 4.80
CA HIS A 124 -20.04 15.09 4.93
C HIS A 124 -19.22 14.29 3.94
N SER A 125 -19.28 14.62 2.65
CA SER A 125 -18.49 13.98 1.61
C SER A 125 -16.99 14.14 1.86
N PHE A 126 -16.56 15.29 2.37
CA PHE A 126 -15.14 15.50 2.72
C PHE A 126 -14.67 14.52 3.80
N ILE A 127 -15.39 14.47 4.94
CA ILE A 127 -15.04 13.58 6.07
C ILE A 127 -15.06 12.10 5.63
N GLU A 128 -16.06 11.69 4.84
CA GLU A 128 -16.12 10.33 4.30
C GLU A 128 -14.94 10.02 3.37
N SER A 129 -14.57 10.98 2.51
CA SER A 129 -13.46 10.83 1.56
C SER A 129 -12.10 10.63 2.24
N LEU A 130 -11.92 11.12 3.46
CA LEU A 130 -10.70 10.90 4.23
C LEU A 130 -10.47 9.43 4.60
N GLY A 131 -11.53 8.59 4.59
CA GLY A 131 -11.41 7.16 4.95
C GLY A 131 -11.05 6.91 6.43
N CYS A 132 -11.05 7.96 7.26
CA CYS A 132 -10.69 7.86 8.69
C CYS A 132 -11.85 7.34 9.55
N PHE A 133 -13.08 7.57 9.10
CA PHE A 133 -14.30 7.27 9.84
C PHE A 133 -15.22 6.36 9.03
N LYS A 134 -16.07 5.59 9.72
CA LYS A 134 -17.17 4.85 9.10
C LYS A 134 -18.49 5.33 9.68
N SER A 135 -19.45 5.59 8.82
CA SER A 135 -20.76 6.08 9.18
C SER A 135 -21.75 4.99 9.67
N ASN A 136 -21.42 3.69 9.53
CA ASN A 136 -22.37 2.60 9.84
C ASN A 136 -21.85 1.67 10.95
N GLU A 137 -22.59 1.66 12.08
CA GLU A 137 -22.33 0.80 13.25
C GLU A 137 -22.77 -0.67 13.08
N ASN A 138 -23.60 -0.99 12.06
CA ASN A 138 -24.16 -2.33 11.86
C ASN A 138 -23.27 -3.22 10.98
N GLU A 139 -22.07 -3.55 11.47
CA GLU A 139 -21.19 -4.49 10.78
C GLU A 139 -21.24 -5.88 11.41
N ASN A 140 -21.34 -6.92 10.54
CA ASN A 140 -21.20 -8.32 10.96
C ASN A 140 -19.85 -8.56 11.64
N PHE A 141 -19.79 -9.48 12.61
CA PHE A 141 -18.60 -9.87 13.35
C PHE A 141 -17.37 -10.10 12.46
N VAL A 142 -17.55 -10.73 11.28
CA VAL A 142 -16.48 -10.96 10.30
C VAL A 142 -15.94 -9.65 9.71
N LYS A 143 -16.81 -8.66 9.46
CA LYS A 143 -16.39 -7.33 9.02
C LYS A 143 -15.65 -6.58 10.13
N LYS A 144 -16.09 -6.70 11.39
CA LYS A 144 -15.38 -6.17 12.56
C LYS A 144 -13.99 -6.82 12.71
N LEU A 145 -13.88 -8.12 12.50
CA LEU A 145 -12.61 -8.85 12.56
C LEU A 145 -11.66 -8.42 11.42
N ARG A 146 -12.17 -8.29 10.21
CA ARG A 146 -11.41 -7.71 9.07
C ARG A 146 -10.95 -6.30 9.37
N PHE A 147 -11.79 -5.52 9.99
CA PHE A 147 -11.47 -4.17 10.43
C PHE A 147 -10.32 -4.14 11.45
N LEU A 148 -10.33 -5.04 12.43
CA LEU A 148 -9.28 -5.14 13.45
C LEU A 148 -7.94 -5.60 12.86
N PHE A 149 -7.95 -6.46 11.85
CA PHE A 149 -6.74 -7.07 11.29
C PHE A 149 -6.36 -6.57 9.90
N GLY A 150 -7.29 -5.95 9.17
CA GLY A 150 -7.11 -5.57 7.77
C GLY A 150 -6.88 -4.08 7.51
N GLY A 151 -6.86 -3.24 8.55
CA GLY A 151 -6.54 -1.81 8.40
C GLY A 151 -7.47 -1.04 7.46
N ALA A 152 -8.78 -1.26 7.55
CA ALA A 152 -9.76 -0.64 6.65
C ALA A 152 -9.93 0.89 6.81
N ARG A 153 -9.25 1.52 7.78
CA ARG A 153 -9.29 2.97 7.99
C ARG A 153 -7.94 3.60 7.70
N HIS A 154 -7.99 4.77 7.11
CA HIS A 154 -6.81 5.62 7.05
C HIS A 154 -6.49 6.11 8.47
N LYS A 155 -5.26 5.96 8.88
CA LYS A 155 -4.72 6.44 10.16
C LYS A 155 -3.93 7.72 9.98
N TRP A 156 -3.52 7.99 8.75
CA TRP A 156 -2.83 9.19 8.35
C TRP A 156 -3.14 9.53 6.91
N MET A 157 -3.13 10.81 6.58
CA MET A 157 -3.29 11.27 5.21
C MET A 157 -2.05 12.06 4.81
N PHE A 158 -1.69 11.95 3.55
CA PHE A 158 -0.55 12.64 2.97
C PHE A 158 -1.01 13.60 1.87
N ASP A 159 -0.32 14.72 1.78
CA ASP A 159 -0.21 15.52 0.58
C ASP A 159 1.15 15.24 -0.10
N LYS A 160 1.38 15.89 -1.23
CA LYS A 160 2.61 15.75 -1.99
C LYS A 160 3.85 16.09 -1.17
N ASN A 161 3.82 17.21 -0.46
CA ASN A 161 4.98 17.73 0.28
C ASN A 161 5.32 16.83 1.47
N SER A 162 4.32 16.45 2.27
CA SER A 162 4.53 15.60 3.44
C SER A 162 5.04 14.20 3.07
N LEU A 163 4.53 13.59 1.98
CA LEU A 163 5.07 12.31 1.51
C LEU A 163 6.50 12.46 0.99
N TYR A 164 6.78 13.52 0.23
CA TYR A 164 8.13 13.81 -0.27
C TYR A 164 9.13 13.94 0.87
N ASP A 165 8.79 14.70 1.92
CA ASP A 165 9.66 14.88 3.08
C ASP A 165 9.89 13.57 3.85
N GLU A 166 8.89 12.71 3.99
CA GLU A 166 9.06 11.41 4.62
C GLU A 166 9.94 10.46 3.79
N LEU A 167 9.89 10.54 2.45
CA LEU A 167 10.79 9.80 1.56
C LEU A 167 12.25 10.26 1.73
N LYS A 168 12.49 11.58 1.79
CA LYS A 168 13.82 12.13 2.11
C LYS A 168 14.32 11.67 3.47
N ASN A 169 13.47 11.76 4.49
CA ASN A 169 13.81 11.34 5.85
C ASN A 169 14.06 9.83 5.95
N ALA A 170 13.55 9.04 5.01
CA ALA A 170 13.85 7.61 4.90
C ALA A 170 15.21 7.31 4.26
N GLY A 171 15.83 8.28 3.55
CA GLY A 171 17.15 8.18 2.95
C GLY A 171 17.23 8.38 1.44
N PHE A 172 16.10 8.62 0.76
CA PHE A 172 16.12 8.87 -0.69
C PHE A 172 16.70 10.27 -0.99
N ASP A 173 17.56 10.35 -2.02
CA ASP A 173 18.11 11.62 -2.51
C ASP A 173 17.03 12.47 -3.19
N ASN A 174 17.03 13.77 -2.95
CA ASN A 174 16.06 14.71 -3.53
C ASN A 174 15.98 14.63 -5.05
N ASN A 175 17.14 14.50 -5.72
CA ASN A 175 17.23 14.44 -7.17
C ASN A 175 16.76 13.08 -7.74
N ARG A 176 16.49 12.12 -6.88
CA ARG A 176 16.08 10.76 -7.24
C ARG A 176 14.65 10.43 -6.81
N ILE A 177 13.90 11.43 -6.35
CA ILE A 177 12.46 11.37 -6.07
C ILE A 177 11.74 12.18 -7.13
N ARG A 178 10.88 11.54 -7.93
CA ARG A 178 10.02 12.23 -8.88
C ARG A 178 8.56 11.83 -8.70
N GLU A 179 7.65 12.75 -8.95
CA GLU A 179 6.25 12.38 -9.12
C GLU A 179 6.10 11.39 -10.27
N CYS A 180 5.09 10.56 -10.17
CA CYS A 180 4.83 9.58 -11.21
C CYS A 180 3.33 9.41 -11.47
N GLU A 181 3.02 8.95 -12.67
CA GLU A 181 1.68 8.61 -13.10
C GLU A 181 1.58 7.11 -13.42
N PHE A 182 0.36 6.65 -13.67
CA PHE A 182 0.13 5.29 -14.13
C PHE A 182 0.95 5.00 -15.40
N SER A 183 1.66 3.87 -15.40
CA SER A 183 2.42 3.34 -16.53
C SER A 183 3.63 4.20 -17.00
N ASP A 184 4.11 5.15 -16.18
CA ASP A 184 5.26 6.00 -16.51
C ASP A 184 6.60 5.51 -15.90
N SER A 185 6.65 4.28 -15.42
CA SER A 185 7.86 3.73 -14.78
C SER A 185 9.03 3.56 -15.73
N GLY A 186 8.77 3.40 -17.03
CA GLY A 186 9.76 3.00 -18.02
C GLY A 186 10.21 1.54 -17.91
N LEU A 187 9.58 0.75 -17.03
CA LEU A 187 9.90 -0.66 -16.76
C LEU A 187 8.65 -1.52 -16.84
N ASP A 188 8.62 -2.48 -17.75
CA ASP A 188 7.49 -3.39 -17.99
C ASP A 188 7.09 -4.17 -16.73
N ILE A 189 8.02 -4.42 -15.83
CA ILE A 189 7.76 -5.19 -14.61
C ILE A 189 6.65 -4.58 -13.74
N PHE A 190 6.51 -3.25 -13.71
CA PHE A 190 5.47 -2.58 -12.93
C PHE A 190 4.08 -2.76 -13.51
N SER A 191 3.93 -3.03 -14.80
CA SER A 191 2.63 -3.31 -15.44
C SER A 191 1.90 -4.53 -14.84
N GLU A 192 2.64 -5.43 -14.19
CA GLU A 192 2.06 -6.60 -13.52
C GLU A 192 1.30 -6.26 -12.22
N VAL A 193 1.59 -5.12 -11.60
CA VAL A 193 1.08 -4.75 -10.26
C VAL A 193 0.38 -3.39 -10.24
N GLU A 194 0.64 -2.54 -11.23
CA GLU A 194 -0.02 -1.24 -11.32
C GLU A 194 -1.46 -1.38 -11.83
N ASP A 195 -2.35 -0.61 -11.20
CA ASP A 195 -3.74 -0.47 -11.59
C ASP A 195 -4.07 1.03 -11.67
N LYS A 196 -4.65 1.47 -12.80
CA LYS A 196 -5.02 2.87 -13.02
C LYS A 196 -5.93 3.42 -11.91
N GLY A 197 -6.83 2.59 -11.40
CA GLY A 197 -7.74 2.97 -10.30
C GLY A 197 -7.03 3.26 -8.98
N ARG A 198 -5.72 2.94 -8.85
CA ARG A 198 -4.90 3.30 -7.71
C ARG A 198 -4.27 4.68 -7.81
N PHE A 199 -4.11 5.17 -9.05
CA PHE A 199 -3.59 6.52 -9.32
C PHE A 199 -4.70 7.57 -9.37
N VAL A 200 -5.92 7.14 -9.68
CA VAL A 200 -7.08 8.04 -9.76
C VAL A 200 -8.28 7.36 -9.09
N GLU A 201 -8.70 7.91 -7.99
CA GLU A 201 -9.80 7.39 -7.17
C GLU A 201 -11.17 8.00 -7.56
N SER A 202 -12.25 7.49 -6.97
CA SER A 202 -13.61 8.04 -7.11
C SER A 202 -14.04 8.23 -8.56
N ASN A 203 -13.91 7.16 -9.37
CA ASN A 203 -14.29 7.17 -10.79
C ASN A 203 -13.58 8.23 -11.64
N GLY A 204 -12.38 8.62 -11.27
CA GLY A 204 -11.57 9.59 -12.02
C GLY A 204 -11.54 11.01 -11.44
N GLU A 205 -12.18 11.24 -10.30
CA GLU A 205 -12.34 12.57 -9.74
C GLU A 205 -11.19 13.02 -8.80
N LEU A 206 -10.51 12.08 -8.15
CA LEU A 206 -9.45 12.39 -7.18
C LEU A 206 -8.14 11.72 -7.59
N LYS A 207 -7.12 12.52 -7.86
CA LYS A 207 -5.77 11.99 -8.09
C LYS A 207 -5.15 11.51 -6.79
N ALA A 208 -4.35 10.46 -6.87
CA ALA A 208 -3.50 10.03 -5.77
C ALA A 208 -2.15 10.77 -5.81
N VAL A 209 -1.46 10.85 -4.68
CA VAL A 209 -0.05 11.24 -4.65
C VAL A 209 0.78 10.02 -4.93
N ALA A 210 1.61 10.09 -5.97
CA ALA A 210 2.46 8.98 -6.37
C ALA A 210 3.89 9.44 -6.65
N PHE A 211 4.86 8.68 -6.12
CA PHE A 211 6.27 8.92 -6.33
C PHE A 211 7.01 7.69 -6.86
N HIS A 212 7.96 7.96 -7.74
CA HIS A 212 8.98 7.05 -8.22
C HIS A 212 10.32 7.47 -7.61
N CYS A 213 10.88 6.63 -6.77
CA CYS A 213 12.10 6.91 -6.03
C CYS A 213 13.17 5.89 -6.38
N VAL A 214 14.41 6.35 -6.60
CA VAL A 214 15.56 5.48 -6.87
C VAL A 214 16.57 5.62 -5.74
N LYS A 215 17.02 4.48 -5.15
CA LYS A 215 18.03 4.46 -4.08
C LYS A 215 19.43 4.77 -4.57
#